data_735d12ceae0726d7fbc7a86cc03ec52e
#
_entry.id   735d12ceae0726d7fbc7a86cc03ec52e
#
_cell.length_a   1.000
_cell.length_b   1.000
_cell.length_c   1.000
_cell.angle_alpha   90.00
_cell.angle_beta   90.00
_cell.angle_gamma   90.00
#
_symmetry.space_group_name_H-M   'P 1'
#
loop_
_entity.id
_entity.type
_entity.pdbx_description
1 polymer ?
#
loop_
_entity_poly.entity_id
_entity_poly.type
_entity_poly.pdbx_seq_one_letter_code
_entity_poly.pdbx_strand_id
1 'polypeptide(L)'
;MQIRLYYCGMRAISLLADLTNYIMLELGQPMHSFDGRKVESIVVRDVDKDTEFTTLDGAERVLPKGTMVIDLNSEIGAIAGIMGGLDSEIVEDTTTLTLESATFDSVSIRKSTVRLAHRTDASNRYEKCLDPEMTVPAIARFVKLLKDYDSTVSIVSSLTDEYAFHYDNITLNFDKAYVDKYTGIEISNDTIIDTLTKLGFTASVSDNNFTVDVPSWRATKDVT
;
A
#
# COMPACT_ATOMS: atom_id res chain seq x y z
N MET A 1 -17.20 -7.19 -10.43
CA MET A 1 -16.24 -7.02 -9.31
C MET A 1 -16.51 -8.04 -8.19
N GLN A 2 -17.67 -8.08 -7.57
CA GLN A 2 -18.02 -8.96 -6.42
C GLN A 2 -17.70 -10.44 -6.62
N ILE A 3 -18.02 -11.01 -7.79
CA ILE A 3 -17.69 -12.41 -8.11
C ILE A 3 -16.16 -12.66 -8.07
N ARG A 4 -15.35 -11.71 -8.55
CA ARG A 4 -13.89 -11.84 -8.51
C ARG A 4 -13.37 -11.80 -7.06
N LEU A 5 -13.88 -10.86 -6.24
CA LEU A 5 -13.56 -10.77 -4.82
C LEU A 5 -13.90 -12.07 -4.10
N TYR A 6 -15.08 -12.63 -4.35
CA TYR A 6 -15.50 -13.90 -3.77
C TYR A 6 -14.53 -15.06 -4.09
N TYR A 7 -14.12 -15.20 -5.36
CA TYR A 7 -13.14 -16.22 -5.74
C TYR A 7 -11.73 -15.99 -5.16
N CYS A 8 -11.43 -14.75 -4.74
CA CYS A 8 -10.20 -14.44 -4.01
C CYS A 8 -10.36 -14.55 -2.48
N GLY A 9 -11.48 -15.11 -1.99
CA GLY A 9 -11.74 -15.29 -0.57
C GLY A 9 -12.24 -14.05 0.18
N MET A 10 -12.61 -12.99 -0.54
CA MET A 10 -13.13 -11.75 0.05
C MET A 10 -14.64 -11.69 -0.03
N ARG A 11 -15.26 -11.26 1.08
CA ARG A 11 -16.70 -10.99 1.11
C ARG A 11 -17.01 -9.64 0.48
N ALA A 12 -17.99 -9.58 -0.42
CA ALA A 12 -18.55 -8.33 -0.89
C ALA A 12 -19.31 -7.61 0.24
N ILE A 13 -19.11 -6.30 0.38
CA ILE A 13 -19.69 -5.48 1.45
C ILE A 13 -20.50 -4.34 0.84
N SER A 14 -19.85 -3.38 0.19
CA SER A 14 -20.41 -2.23 -0.48
C SER A 14 -19.57 -1.85 -1.68
N LEU A 15 -20.08 -1.03 -2.61
CA LEU A 15 -19.32 -0.63 -3.79
C LEU A 15 -17.93 -0.03 -3.42
N LEU A 16 -17.90 0.87 -2.46
CA LEU A 16 -16.68 1.58 -2.09
C LEU A 16 -15.67 0.66 -1.38
N ALA A 17 -16.12 -0.15 -0.44
CA ALA A 17 -15.28 -1.14 0.23
C ALA A 17 -14.79 -2.23 -0.75
N ASP A 18 -15.65 -2.66 -1.67
CA ASP A 18 -15.30 -3.64 -2.69
C ASP A 18 -14.26 -3.09 -3.67
N LEU A 19 -14.32 -1.78 -3.99
CA LEU A 19 -13.32 -1.12 -4.84
C LEU A 19 -11.96 -1.06 -4.16
N THR A 20 -11.88 -0.70 -2.87
CA THR A 20 -10.60 -0.69 -2.14
C THR A 20 -10.00 -2.09 -2.05
N ASN A 21 -10.82 -3.10 -1.77
CA ASN A 21 -10.41 -4.51 -1.76
C ASN A 21 -9.96 -5.00 -3.15
N TYR A 22 -10.68 -4.59 -4.20
CA TYR A 22 -10.32 -4.95 -5.57
C TYR A 22 -8.96 -4.39 -5.96
N ILE A 23 -8.68 -3.13 -5.63
CA ILE A 23 -7.38 -2.48 -5.91
C ILE A 23 -6.27 -3.12 -5.11
N MET A 24 -6.51 -3.44 -3.85
CA MET A 24 -5.54 -4.16 -3.02
C MET A 24 -5.16 -5.52 -3.66
N LEU A 25 -6.11 -6.23 -4.27
CA LEU A 25 -5.81 -7.48 -4.99
C LEU A 25 -5.16 -7.25 -6.36
N GLU A 26 -5.58 -6.20 -7.10
CA GLU A 26 -5.08 -5.92 -8.45
C GLU A 26 -3.66 -5.34 -8.43
N LEU A 27 -3.39 -4.40 -7.52
CA LEU A 27 -2.14 -3.62 -7.48
C LEU A 27 -1.26 -3.92 -6.27
N GLY A 28 -1.76 -4.70 -5.30
CA GLY A 28 -1.05 -4.95 -4.05
C GLY A 28 -1.11 -3.81 -3.04
N GLN A 29 -1.74 -2.67 -3.38
CA GLN A 29 -1.83 -1.47 -2.56
C GLN A 29 -3.13 -1.46 -1.74
N PRO A 30 -3.10 -1.67 -0.41
CA PRO A 30 -4.28 -1.49 0.42
C PRO A 30 -4.69 -0.02 0.45
N MET A 31 -5.99 0.20 0.51
CA MET A 31 -6.58 1.52 0.58
C MET A 31 -7.66 1.55 1.65
N HIS A 32 -7.93 2.73 2.20
CA HIS A 32 -9.05 2.94 3.10
C HIS A 32 -9.89 4.13 2.65
N SER A 33 -11.15 4.11 3.03
CA SER A 33 -12.11 5.16 2.68
C SER A 33 -12.82 5.62 3.95
N PHE A 34 -12.78 6.90 4.22
CA PHE A 34 -13.50 7.55 5.30
C PHE A 34 -14.72 8.32 4.77
N ASP A 35 -15.74 8.49 5.60
CA ASP A 35 -16.80 9.44 5.30
C ASP A 35 -16.23 10.86 5.29
N GLY A 36 -16.07 11.42 4.11
CA GLY A 36 -15.42 12.73 3.92
C GLY A 36 -16.15 13.89 4.59
N ARG A 37 -17.42 13.72 4.95
CA ARG A 37 -18.18 14.71 5.73
C ARG A 37 -17.64 14.87 7.16
N LYS A 38 -16.90 13.86 7.64
CA LYS A 38 -16.34 13.80 8.99
C LYS A 38 -14.83 14.09 9.01
N VAL A 39 -14.21 14.43 7.88
CA VAL A 39 -12.76 14.59 7.78
C VAL A 39 -12.40 16.01 7.40
N GLU A 40 -11.85 16.76 8.35
CA GLU A 40 -11.29 18.09 8.14
C GLU A 40 -9.75 18.07 8.18
N SER A 41 -9.16 17.18 9.01
CA SER A 41 -7.71 17.02 9.12
C SER A 41 -7.34 15.56 9.33
N ILE A 42 -6.16 15.18 8.86
CA ILE A 42 -5.59 13.84 9.02
C ILE A 42 -4.19 13.97 9.60
N VAL A 43 -3.90 13.23 10.67
CA VAL A 43 -2.58 13.16 11.30
C VAL A 43 -2.22 11.71 11.56
N VAL A 44 -1.06 11.28 11.09
CA VAL A 44 -0.51 9.96 11.42
C VAL A 44 0.46 10.10 12.58
N ARG A 45 0.24 9.34 13.65
CA ARG A 45 1.08 9.39 14.85
C ARG A 45 1.09 8.06 15.60
N ASP A 46 1.97 7.92 16.55
CA ASP A 46 1.92 6.84 17.54
C ASP A 46 1.09 7.25 18.76
N VAL A 47 0.34 6.30 19.34
CA VAL A 47 -0.29 6.54 20.65
C VAL A 47 0.76 6.60 21.75
N ASP A 48 0.65 7.58 22.65
CA ASP A 48 1.59 7.86 23.73
C ASP A 48 1.36 7.01 25.01
N LYS A 49 0.19 6.37 25.08
CA LYS A 49 -0.25 5.49 26.18
C LYS A 49 -1.20 4.42 25.61
N ASP A 50 -1.49 3.41 26.43
CA ASP A 50 -2.51 2.42 26.11
C ASP A 50 -3.86 3.13 25.96
N THR A 51 -4.54 2.91 24.81
CA THR A 51 -5.73 3.65 24.41
C THR A 51 -6.83 2.69 23.96
N GLU A 52 -8.03 2.84 24.48
CA GLU A 52 -9.20 2.08 24.04
C GLU A 52 -9.66 2.56 22.66
N PHE A 53 -10.04 1.63 21.80
CA PHE A 53 -10.49 1.91 20.45
C PHE A 53 -11.42 0.82 19.93
N THR A 54 -12.53 1.21 19.28
CA THR A 54 -13.47 0.28 18.65
C THR A 54 -13.20 0.21 17.15
N THR A 55 -12.89 -0.97 16.65
CA THR A 55 -12.61 -1.23 15.24
C THR A 55 -13.89 -1.52 14.44
N LEU A 56 -13.80 -1.46 13.09
CA LEU A 56 -14.91 -1.68 12.14
C LEU A 56 -15.65 -3.02 12.34
N ASP A 57 -15.00 -4.03 12.92
CA ASP A 57 -15.63 -5.32 13.26
C ASP A 57 -16.43 -5.26 14.57
N GLY A 58 -16.56 -4.07 15.19
CA GLY A 58 -17.26 -3.85 16.44
C GLY A 58 -16.49 -4.34 17.69
N ALA A 59 -15.23 -4.76 17.53
CA ALA A 59 -14.44 -5.23 18.64
C ALA A 59 -13.77 -4.06 19.40
N GLU A 60 -13.91 -4.05 20.73
CA GLU A 60 -13.17 -3.16 21.60
C GLU A 60 -11.74 -3.69 21.75
N ARG A 61 -10.76 -2.82 21.53
CA ARG A 61 -9.34 -3.14 21.59
C ARG A 61 -8.60 -2.12 22.43
N VAL A 62 -7.58 -2.57 23.14
CA VAL A 62 -6.62 -1.68 23.78
C VAL A 62 -5.41 -1.57 22.85
N LEU A 63 -5.18 -0.39 22.32
CA LEU A 63 -4.00 -0.07 21.50
C LEU A 63 -2.81 0.16 22.43
N PRO A 64 -1.78 -0.69 22.41
CA PRO A 64 -0.60 -0.48 23.23
C PRO A 64 0.15 0.79 22.82
N LYS A 65 0.80 1.46 23.78
CA LYS A 65 1.70 2.59 23.52
C LYS A 65 2.63 2.28 22.32
N GLY A 66 2.76 3.25 21.40
CA GLY A 66 3.56 3.14 20.18
C GLY A 66 2.85 2.37 19.05
N THR A 67 1.53 2.15 19.15
CA THR A 67 0.72 1.73 18.01
C THR A 67 0.49 2.94 17.11
N MET A 68 0.78 2.79 15.82
CA MET A 68 0.54 3.84 14.82
C MET A 68 -0.96 3.96 14.52
N VAL A 69 -1.47 5.17 14.55
CA VAL A 69 -2.89 5.50 14.30
C VAL A 69 -3.01 6.63 13.29
N ILE A 70 -4.17 6.71 12.67
CA ILE A 70 -4.60 7.83 11.84
C ILE A 70 -5.66 8.58 12.63
N ASP A 71 -5.33 9.79 13.03
CA ASP A 71 -6.30 10.70 13.63
C ASP A 71 -7.07 11.44 12.54
N LEU A 72 -8.36 11.56 12.75
CA LEU A 72 -9.28 12.42 12.02
C LEU A 72 -9.77 13.48 13.01
N ASN A 73 -9.49 14.77 12.73
CA ASN A 73 -9.92 15.87 13.60
C ASN A 73 -9.48 15.71 15.08
N SER A 74 -8.27 15.17 15.29
CA SER A 74 -7.70 14.89 16.63
C SER A 74 -8.30 13.68 17.38
N GLU A 75 -9.18 12.91 16.76
CA GLU A 75 -9.70 11.63 17.28
C GLU A 75 -9.18 10.46 16.44
N ILE A 76 -8.95 9.31 17.06
CA ILE A 76 -8.44 8.14 16.34
C ILE A 76 -9.52 7.61 15.38
N GLY A 77 -9.26 7.71 14.08
CA GLY A 77 -10.13 7.19 13.02
C GLY A 77 -9.77 5.79 12.54
N ALA A 78 -8.48 5.38 12.68
CA ALA A 78 -8.03 4.07 12.26
C ALA A 78 -6.74 3.64 12.96
N ILE A 79 -6.52 2.32 13.04
CA ILE A 79 -5.20 1.74 13.31
C ILE A 79 -4.48 1.67 11.97
N ALA A 80 -3.43 2.48 11.79
CA ALA A 80 -2.73 2.65 10.53
C ALA A 80 -2.31 1.31 9.90
N GLY A 81 -2.74 1.06 8.68
CA GLY A 81 -2.42 -0.14 7.90
C GLY A 81 -2.97 -1.46 8.45
N ILE A 82 -3.82 -1.42 9.48
CA ILE A 82 -4.41 -2.62 10.09
C ILE A 82 -5.92 -2.62 9.93
N MET A 83 -6.63 -1.66 10.55
CA MET A 83 -8.09 -1.63 10.50
C MET A 83 -8.66 -0.24 10.82
N GLY A 84 -9.69 0.16 10.10
CA GLY A 84 -10.45 1.37 10.37
C GLY A 84 -11.23 1.33 11.68
N GLY A 85 -11.65 2.49 12.16
CA GLY A 85 -12.52 2.66 13.30
C GLY A 85 -14.00 2.67 12.92
N LEU A 86 -14.84 2.25 13.85
CA LEU A 86 -16.30 2.17 13.63
C LEU A 86 -16.90 3.56 13.34
N ASP A 87 -16.45 4.60 14.03
CA ASP A 87 -17.03 5.95 13.93
C ASP A 87 -16.65 6.69 12.63
N SER A 88 -15.61 6.24 11.92
CA SER A 88 -15.15 6.80 10.65
C SER A 88 -15.67 6.07 9.42
N GLU A 89 -16.50 5.05 9.63
CA GLU A 89 -17.04 4.19 8.58
C GLU A 89 -17.89 4.97 7.56
N ILE A 90 -17.81 4.49 6.30
CA ILE A 90 -18.71 4.89 5.23
C ILE A 90 -20.11 4.30 5.53
N VAL A 91 -21.11 5.15 5.53
CA VAL A 91 -22.51 4.78 5.74
C VAL A 91 -23.31 4.92 4.45
N GLU A 92 -24.56 4.41 4.45
CA GLU A 92 -25.39 4.34 3.25
C GLU A 92 -25.66 5.71 2.60
N ASP A 93 -25.71 6.77 3.40
CA ASP A 93 -25.94 8.16 2.95
C ASP A 93 -24.66 8.97 2.73
N THR A 94 -23.47 8.34 2.73
CA THR A 94 -22.21 9.03 2.46
C THR A 94 -22.19 9.59 1.05
N THR A 95 -22.04 10.90 0.94
CA THR A 95 -21.99 11.63 -0.35
C THR A 95 -20.59 12.13 -0.71
N THR A 96 -19.69 12.20 0.26
CA THR A 96 -18.31 12.63 0.07
C THR A 96 -17.37 11.60 0.67
N LEU A 97 -16.36 11.22 -0.09
CA LEU A 97 -15.37 10.22 0.28
C LEU A 97 -14.01 10.88 0.47
N THR A 98 -13.35 10.60 1.58
CA THR A 98 -11.90 10.82 1.73
C THR A 98 -11.19 9.49 1.54
N LEU A 99 -10.35 9.42 0.50
CA LEU A 99 -9.65 8.21 0.11
C LEU A 99 -8.21 8.24 0.61
N GLU A 100 -7.82 7.22 1.36
CA GLU A 100 -6.45 6.99 1.82
C GLU A 100 -5.76 5.97 0.91
N SER A 101 -4.53 6.29 0.51
CA SER A 101 -3.59 5.37 -0.10
C SER A 101 -2.22 5.68 0.47
N ALA A 102 -1.72 4.84 1.34
CA ALA A 102 -0.53 5.12 2.14
C ALA A 102 0.47 3.97 2.11
N THR A 103 1.70 4.25 2.53
CA THR A 103 2.71 3.25 2.88
C THR A 103 3.19 3.55 4.29
N PHE A 104 3.21 2.52 5.13
CA PHE A 104 3.57 2.62 6.54
C PHE A 104 4.86 1.86 6.82
N ASP A 105 5.56 2.25 7.90
CA ASP A 105 6.74 1.51 8.37
C ASP A 105 6.37 0.05 8.68
N SER A 106 6.97 -0.87 7.93
CA SER A 106 6.66 -2.30 7.99
C SER A 106 6.94 -2.93 9.36
N VAL A 107 7.96 -2.42 10.08
CA VAL A 107 8.35 -2.90 11.40
C VAL A 107 7.30 -2.48 12.44
N SER A 108 6.81 -1.24 12.35
CA SER A 108 5.75 -0.72 13.23
C SER A 108 4.45 -1.47 13.02
N ILE A 109 4.05 -1.71 11.75
CA ILE A 109 2.85 -2.53 11.44
C ILE A 109 3.01 -3.94 12.01
N ARG A 110 4.13 -4.62 11.76
CA ARG A 110 4.37 -5.96 12.26
C ARG A 110 4.33 -6.05 13.79
N LYS A 111 4.94 -5.09 14.48
CA LYS A 111 4.90 -5.03 15.95
C LYS A 111 3.46 -4.85 16.46
N SER A 112 2.71 -3.94 15.84
CA SER A 112 1.33 -3.65 16.23
C SER A 112 0.41 -4.85 16.00
N THR A 113 0.50 -5.53 14.85
CA THR A 113 -0.31 -6.74 14.57
C THR A 113 -0.04 -7.89 15.54
N VAL A 114 1.22 -8.06 15.98
CA VAL A 114 1.59 -9.08 16.97
C VAL A 114 1.04 -8.72 18.36
N ARG A 115 1.19 -7.45 18.79
CA ARG A 115 0.72 -7.00 20.11
C ARG A 115 -0.81 -7.03 20.21
N LEU A 116 -1.50 -6.66 19.14
CA LEU A 116 -2.97 -6.67 19.06
C LEU A 116 -3.53 -8.09 18.80
N ALA A 117 -2.69 -9.07 18.48
CA ALA A 117 -3.08 -10.39 18.00
C ALA A 117 -4.09 -10.29 16.84
N HIS A 118 -3.95 -9.25 15.99
CA HIS A 118 -4.89 -8.93 14.92
C HIS A 118 -4.16 -8.69 13.60
N ARG A 119 -4.42 -9.56 12.63
CA ARG A 119 -3.85 -9.49 11.27
C ARG A 119 -4.96 -9.38 10.26
N THR A 120 -4.76 -8.53 9.27
CA THR A 120 -5.68 -8.30 8.15
C THR A 120 -4.96 -8.48 6.83
N ASP A 121 -5.71 -8.54 5.73
CA ASP A 121 -5.13 -8.57 4.38
C ASP A 121 -4.28 -7.34 4.07
N ALA A 122 -4.65 -6.19 4.61
CA ALA A 122 -3.87 -4.96 4.51
C ALA A 122 -2.56 -5.07 5.29
N SER A 123 -2.62 -5.42 6.57
CA SER A 123 -1.43 -5.51 7.43
C SER A 123 -0.44 -6.57 6.96
N ASN A 124 -0.91 -7.69 6.38
CA ASN A 124 -0.06 -8.72 5.77
C ASN A 124 0.76 -8.19 4.59
N ARG A 125 0.29 -7.14 3.90
CA ARG A 125 1.00 -6.47 2.82
C ARG A 125 1.93 -5.41 3.36
N TYR A 126 1.45 -4.53 4.23
CA TYR A 126 2.26 -3.46 4.82
C TYR A 126 3.47 -3.96 5.61
N GLU A 127 3.35 -5.07 6.35
CA GLU A 127 4.48 -5.65 7.10
C GLU A 127 5.65 -6.12 6.21
N LYS A 128 5.49 -6.11 4.87
CA LYS A 128 6.47 -6.58 3.88
C LYS A 128 7.08 -5.47 3.02
N CYS A 129 6.99 -4.22 3.45
CA CYS A 129 7.53 -3.06 2.73
C CYS A 129 6.86 -2.87 1.36
N LEU A 130 5.72 -2.20 1.33
CA LEU A 130 5.07 -1.83 0.07
C LEU A 130 5.85 -0.70 -0.63
N ASP A 131 5.69 -0.65 -1.95
CA ASP A 131 6.22 0.41 -2.80
C ASP A 131 5.49 1.73 -2.55
N PRO A 132 6.15 2.78 -2.05
CA PRO A 132 5.51 4.08 -1.84
C PRO A 132 5.05 4.75 -3.14
N GLU A 133 5.70 4.45 -4.28
CA GLU A 133 5.33 5.00 -5.59
C GLU A 133 3.99 4.44 -6.12
N MET A 134 3.47 3.35 -5.52
CA MET A 134 2.19 2.75 -5.92
C MET A 134 0.97 3.48 -5.34
N THR A 135 1.14 4.34 -4.36
CA THR A 135 0.02 5.04 -3.68
C THR A 135 -0.80 5.90 -4.64
N VAL A 136 -0.16 6.73 -5.45
CA VAL A 136 -0.83 7.62 -6.42
C VAL A 136 -1.47 6.84 -7.58
N PRO A 137 -0.81 5.86 -8.23
CA PRO A 137 -1.45 4.97 -9.19
C PRO A 137 -2.70 4.25 -8.66
N ALA A 138 -2.69 3.83 -7.40
CA ALA A 138 -3.85 3.19 -6.77
C ALA A 138 -5.04 4.15 -6.64
N ILE A 139 -4.81 5.41 -6.22
CA ILE A 139 -5.85 6.46 -6.21
C ILE A 139 -6.42 6.68 -7.61
N ALA A 140 -5.56 6.84 -8.62
CA ALA A 140 -6.00 7.04 -9.99
C ALA A 140 -6.85 5.84 -10.50
N ARG A 141 -6.45 4.63 -10.13
CA ARG A 141 -7.19 3.41 -10.46
C ARG A 141 -8.55 3.35 -9.79
N PHE A 142 -8.61 3.71 -8.49
CA PHE A 142 -9.87 3.79 -7.74
C PHE A 142 -10.84 4.78 -8.39
N VAL A 143 -10.39 6.00 -8.64
CA VAL A 143 -11.21 7.05 -9.26
C VAL A 143 -11.70 6.61 -10.64
N LYS A 144 -10.85 5.98 -11.45
CA LYS A 144 -11.27 5.46 -12.75
C LYS A 144 -12.37 4.42 -12.62
N LEU A 145 -12.17 3.42 -11.77
CA LEU A 145 -13.17 2.36 -11.59
C LEU A 145 -14.48 2.90 -11.00
N LEU A 146 -14.41 3.83 -10.05
CA LEU A 146 -15.60 4.44 -9.47
C LEU A 146 -16.39 5.23 -10.53
N LYS A 147 -15.71 5.99 -11.39
CA LYS A 147 -16.34 6.72 -12.51
C LYS A 147 -16.91 5.80 -13.59
N ASP A 148 -16.35 4.62 -13.77
CA ASP A 148 -16.90 3.60 -14.69
C ASP A 148 -18.24 3.02 -14.15
N TYR A 149 -18.45 3.05 -12.81
CA TYR A 149 -19.71 2.65 -12.16
C TYR A 149 -20.72 3.81 -12.07
N ASP A 150 -20.24 5.00 -11.73
CA ASP A 150 -21.05 6.20 -11.59
C ASP A 150 -20.33 7.40 -12.22
N SER A 151 -20.79 7.77 -13.40
CA SER A 151 -20.22 8.89 -14.16
C SER A 151 -20.46 10.26 -13.53
N THR A 152 -21.35 10.37 -12.53
CA THR A 152 -21.65 11.62 -11.82
C THR A 152 -20.60 11.96 -10.75
N VAL A 153 -19.75 11.00 -10.38
CA VAL A 153 -18.69 11.22 -9.40
C VAL A 153 -17.69 12.26 -9.88
N SER A 154 -17.40 13.21 -9.02
CA SER A 154 -16.41 14.27 -9.27
C SER A 154 -15.32 14.28 -8.19
N ILE A 155 -14.12 14.68 -8.58
CA ILE A 155 -13.03 14.97 -7.65
C ILE A 155 -13.22 16.40 -7.18
N VAL A 156 -13.31 16.60 -5.86
CA VAL A 156 -13.65 17.90 -5.25
C VAL A 156 -12.47 18.55 -4.51
N SER A 157 -11.30 17.91 -4.48
CA SER A 157 -10.07 18.44 -3.88
C SER A 157 -8.85 18.16 -4.76
N SER A 158 -7.75 18.88 -4.53
CA SER A 158 -6.44 18.47 -5.01
C SER A 158 -5.96 17.20 -4.28
N LEU A 159 -4.97 16.51 -4.85
CA LEU A 159 -4.25 15.45 -4.15
C LEU A 159 -3.41 16.09 -3.03
N THR A 160 -3.53 15.54 -1.82
CA THR A 160 -2.59 15.81 -0.73
C THR A 160 -1.64 14.62 -0.67
N ASP A 161 -0.34 14.88 -0.77
CA ASP A 161 0.70 13.86 -0.73
C ASP A 161 1.80 14.29 0.25
N GLU A 162 1.84 13.60 1.40
CA GLU A 162 2.87 13.77 2.42
C GLU A 162 3.88 12.64 2.31
N TYR A 163 4.94 12.88 1.53
CA TYR A 163 5.99 11.90 1.25
C TYR A 163 7.24 12.21 2.09
N ALA A 164 7.22 11.75 3.35
CA ALA A 164 8.25 12.07 4.34
C ALA A 164 9.66 11.56 3.97
N PHE A 165 9.75 10.38 3.37
CA PHE A 165 11.02 9.74 2.98
C PHE A 165 10.90 9.24 1.54
N HIS A 166 11.46 10.00 0.60
CA HIS A 166 11.49 9.60 -0.80
C HIS A 166 12.28 8.31 -0.99
N TYR A 167 11.78 7.46 -1.85
CA TYR A 167 12.48 6.26 -2.29
C TYR A 167 13.70 6.67 -3.12
N ASP A 168 14.88 6.24 -2.67
CA ASP A 168 16.10 6.40 -3.45
C ASP A 168 16.18 5.31 -4.51
N ASN A 169 16.34 5.72 -5.78
CA ASN A 169 16.56 4.77 -6.86
C ASN A 169 17.84 3.97 -6.60
N ILE A 170 17.72 2.65 -6.59
CA ILE A 170 18.84 1.73 -6.44
C ILE A 170 19.41 1.44 -7.82
N THR A 171 20.70 1.74 -8.01
CA THR A 171 21.45 1.36 -9.20
C THR A 171 22.51 0.33 -8.82
N LEU A 172 22.43 -0.84 -9.42
CA LEU A 172 23.38 -1.93 -9.24
C LEU A 172 24.43 -1.90 -10.34
N ASN A 173 25.71 -2.12 -9.97
CA ASN A 173 26.83 -2.27 -10.90
C ASN A 173 27.52 -3.61 -10.65
N PHE A 174 27.66 -4.43 -11.69
CA PHE A 174 28.32 -5.72 -11.63
C PHE A 174 28.89 -6.10 -12.98
N ASP A 175 29.87 -7.00 -13.01
CA ASP A 175 30.47 -7.51 -14.22
C ASP A 175 29.83 -8.83 -14.68
N LYS A 176 30.11 -9.20 -15.93
CA LYS A 176 29.61 -10.48 -16.51
C LYS A 176 30.12 -11.71 -15.75
N ALA A 177 31.36 -11.64 -15.25
CA ALA A 177 31.97 -12.76 -14.53
C ALA A 177 31.21 -13.07 -13.23
N TYR A 178 30.62 -12.03 -12.58
CA TYR A 178 29.75 -12.23 -11.42
C TYR A 178 28.51 -13.07 -11.80
N VAL A 179 27.86 -12.74 -12.92
CA VAL A 179 26.68 -13.49 -13.39
C VAL A 179 27.03 -14.94 -13.72
N ASP A 180 28.09 -15.16 -14.51
CA ASP A 180 28.54 -16.50 -14.92
C ASP A 180 28.94 -17.35 -13.71
N LYS A 181 29.58 -16.74 -12.70
CA LYS A 181 29.95 -17.42 -11.46
C LYS A 181 28.75 -17.92 -10.68
N TYR A 182 27.69 -17.10 -10.54
CA TYR A 182 26.52 -17.46 -9.73
C TYR A 182 25.54 -18.37 -10.46
N THR A 183 25.45 -18.24 -11.79
CA THR A 183 24.61 -19.13 -12.62
C THR A 183 25.28 -20.48 -12.93
N GLY A 184 26.61 -20.53 -12.89
CA GLY A 184 27.41 -21.71 -13.24
C GLY A 184 27.48 -21.99 -14.74
N ILE A 185 26.96 -21.09 -15.58
CA ILE A 185 26.97 -21.18 -17.04
C ILE A 185 27.35 -19.82 -17.64
N GLU A 186 27.88 -19.85 -18.86
CA GLU A 186 28.14 -18.64 -19.63
C GLU A 186 26.84 -18.13 -20.27
N ILE A 187 26.42 -16.89 -19.96
CA ILE A 187 25.23 -16.24 -20.51
C ILE A 187 25.64 -15.04 -21.34
N SER A 188 25.09 -14.87 -22.54
CA SER A 188 25.39 -13.70 -23.38
C SER A 188 24.88 -12.39 -22.75
N ASN A 189 25.57 -11.29 -23.00
CA ASN A 189 25.15 -9.96 -22.55
C ASN A 189 23.73 -9.62 -23.01
N ASP A 190 23.38 -9.94 -24.26
CA ASP A 190 22.03 -9.69 -24.80
C ASP A 190 20.95 -10.47 -24.02
N THR A 191 21.24 -11.71 -23.63
CA THR A 191 20.30 -12.52 -22.83
C THR A 191 20.12 -11.94 -21.43
N ILE A 192 21.19 -11.44 -20.82
CA ILE A 192 21.12 -10.79 -19.49
C ILE A 192 20.25 -9.53 -19.59
N ILE A 193 20.53 -8.65 -20.56
CA ILE A 193 19.79 -7.40 -20.78
C ILE A 193 18.30 -7.70 -21.07
N ASP A 194 18.01 -8.61 -21.99
CA ASP A 194 16.64 -8.98 -22.35
C ASP A 194 15.87 -9.53 -21.13
N THR A 195 16.50 -10.37 -20.32
CA THR A 195 15.91 -10.93 -19.09
C THR A 195 15.60 -9.83 -18.07
N LEU A 196 16.56 -8.95 -17.80
CA LEU A 196 16.37 -7.85 -16.85
C LEU A 196 15.27 -6.89 -17.33
N THR A 197 15.26 -6.55 -18.63
CA THR A 197 14.23 -5.70 -19.23
C THR A 197 12.83 -6.31 -19.11
N LYS A 198 12.69 -7.61 -19.38
CA LYS A 198 11.41 -8.34 -19.20
C LYS A 198 10.94 -8.38 -17.75
N LEU A 199 11.85 -8.29 -16.80
CA LEU A 199 11.56 -8.20 -15.36
C LEU A 199 11.33 -6.75 -14.89
N GLY A 200 11.34 -5.77 -15.81
CA GLY A 200 11.04 -4.37 -15.51
C GLY A 200 12.25 -3.52 -15.06
N PHE A 201 13.48 -4.06 -15.11
CA PHE A 201 14.67 -3.29 -14.83
C PHE A 201 15.09 -2.45 -16.04
N THR A 202 15.71 -1.29 -15.80
CA THR A 202 16.42 -0.57 -16.84
C THR A 202 17.89 -0.98 -16.77
N ALA A 203 18.38 -1.64 -17.82
CA ALA A 203 19.72 -2.20 -17.81
C ALA A 203 20.53 -1.76 -19.04
N SER A 204 21.81 -1.50 -18.81
CA SER A 204 22.79 -1.22 -19.86
C SER A 204 24.09 -1.99 -19.61
N VAL A 205 24.89 -2.20 -20.66
CA VAL A 205 26.18 -2.88 -20.58
C VAL A 205 27.24 -2.13 -21.38
N SER A 206 28.41 -1.99 -20.78
CA SER A 206 29.61 -1.46 -21.46
C SER A 206 30.82 -2.29 -21.02
N ASP A 207 31.55 -2.86 -22.00
CA ASP A 207 32.75 -3.67 -21.73
C ASP A 207 32.52 -4.79 -20.70
N ASN A 208 31.39 -5.50 -20.80
CA ASN A 208 30.96 -6.53 -19.84
C ASN A 208 30.61 -6.03 -18.42
N ASN A 209 30.55 -4.72 -18.19
CA ASN A 209 30.04 -4.15 -16.94
C ASN A 209 28.59 -3.73 -17.12
N PHE A 210 27.73 -4.22 -16.26
CA PHE A 210 26.30 -3.93 -16.25
C PHE A 210 26.00 -2.81 -15.27
N THR A 211 25.16 -1.86 -15.70
CA THR A 211 24.50 -0.88 -14.85
C THR A 211 23.01 -1.13 -14.91
N VAL A 212 22.38 -1.37 -13.77
CA VAL A 212 20.97 -1.81 -13.68
C VAL A 212 20.24 -0.94 -12.68
N ASP A 213 19.24 -0.19 -13.14
CA ASP A 213 18.34 0.55 -12.27
C ASP A 213 17.20 -0.36 -11.82
N VAL A 214 17.04 -0.44 -10.50
CA VAL A 214 16.04 -1.27 -9.85
C VAL A 214 14.73 -0.47 -9.73
N PRO A 215 13.60 -0.95 -10.29
CA PRO A 215 12.34 -0.25 -10.14
C PRO A 215 11.85 -0.26 -8.69
N SER A 216 11.13 0.77 -8.26
CA SER A 216 10.68 0.98 -6.88
C SER A 216 9.93 -0.22 -6.31
N TRP A 217 9.10 -0.87 -7.12
CA TRP A 217 8.32 -2.04 -6.70
C TRP A 217 9.15 -3.33 -6.48
N ARG A 218 10.44 -3.33 -6.85
CA ARG A 218 11.41 -4.39 -6.53
C ARG A 218 12.29 -4.06 -5.33
N ALA A 219 12.09 -2.90 -4.73
CA ALA A 219 12.87 -2.43 -3.59
C ALA A 219 12.48 -3.05 -2.24
N THR A 220 11.73 -4.12 -2.25
CA THR A 220 11.30 -4.86 -1.05
C THR A 220 12.40 -5.74 -0.45
N LYS A 221 13.67 -5.40 -0.70
CA LYS A 221 14.89 -6.11 -0.26
C LYS A 221 15.07 -7.50 -0.87
N ASP A 222 14.44 -7.76 -1.98
CA ASP A 222 14.65 -8.97 -2.77
C ASP A 222 15.75 -8.81 -3.82
N VAL A 223 16.16 -7.54 -4.07
CA VAL A 223 17.25 -7.16 -4.96
C VAL A 223 18.12 -6.13 -4.26
N THR A 224 19.34 -6.50 -3.92
CA THR A 224 20.36 -5.63 -3.28
C THR A 224 21.71 -5.86 -3.92
#